data_7b31b7201c027ee3a827fde723416abd
#
_entry.id   7b31b7201c027ee3a827fde723416abd
#
_cell.length_a   1.000
_cell.length_b   1.000
_cell.length_c   1.000
_cell.angle_alpha   90.00
_cell.angle_beta   90.00
_cell.angle_gamma   90.00
#
_symmetry.space_group_name_H-M   'P 1'
#
loop_
_entity.id
_entity.type
_entity.pdbx_description
1 polymer ?
#
loop_
_entity_poly.entity_id
_entity_poly.type
_entity_poly.pdbx_seq_one_letter_code
_entity_poly.pdbx_strand_id
1 'polypeptide(L)'
;MTLTTRMLLLGVTALIPGFAWGQALPTGGTYVAGSGSINTTGATTTIDQSSARGVINWQGFSIGAGGSVQFNNGSGATLNRVTGEQLSSLQGHLGATGTVFLINPNGIVVGPGGTVVTGGSFVSSTRDNHGGECKRHTLA
;
A
#
# COMPACT_ATOMS: atom_id res chain seq x y z
N MET A 1 52.02 15.65 12.81
CA MET A 1 51.87 14.89 12.59
C MET A 1 50.82 14.13 12.79
N THR A 2 50.50 13.59 12.67
CA THR A 2 49.68 12.82 13.24
C THR A 2 48.29 13.11 13.19
N LEU A 3 47.97 14.02 13.35
CA LEU A 3 46.74 14.42 13.41
C LEU A 3 45.84 13.95 12.48
N THR A 4 46.08 13.98 11.64
CA THR A 4 45.35 13.59 10.54
C THR A 4 44.24 12.70 10.81
N THR A 5 44.45 11.87 11.43
CA THR A 5 43.47 10.93 11.61
C THR A 5 42.13 11.35 11.81
N ARG A 6 41.96 12.18 12.51
CA ARG A 6 40.71 12.56 12.87
C ARG A 6 39.73 12.61 11.84
N MET A 7 39.96 13.11 10.94
CA MET A 7 38.97 13.38 10.01
C MET A 7 38.18 12.23 9.66
N LEU A 8 38.66 11.25 9.60
CA LEU A 8 37.94 10.18 9.17
C LEU A 8 36.69 10.08 9.82
N LEU A 9 36.66 10.20 10.92
CA LEU A 9 35.51 10.02 11.63
C LEU A 9 34.40 10.69 11.05
N LEU A 10 34.60 11.73 10.66
CA LEU A 10 33.58 12.49 10.16
C LEU A 10 32.89 11.80 9.12
N GLY A 11 33.51 11.36 8.27
CA GLY A 11 32.86 10.87 7.13
C GLY A 11 31.82 9.90 7.57
N VAL A 12 32.11 9.28 8.49
CA VAL A 12 31.26 8.31 8.97
C VAL A 12 29.92 8.74 9.28
N THR A 13 29.89 9.62 10.09
CA THR A 13 28.66 10.11 10.51
C THR A 13 27.80 10.50 9.40
N ALA A 14 28.31 11.07 8.52
CA ALA A 14 27.53 11.63 7.47
C ALA A 14 26.61 10.62 6.86
N LEU A 15 26.86 9.46 7.02
CA LEU A 15 26.07 8.50 6.39
C LEU A 15 24.79 8.30 6.99
N ILE A 16 24.74 8.26 8.15
CA ILE A 16 23.58 8.05 8.83
C ILE A 16 22.40 8.72 8.29
N PRO A 17 22.48 9.88 7.96
CA PRO A 17 21.32 10.61 7.50
C PRO A 17 20.61 9.93 6.38
N GLY A 18 21.27 9.09 5.77
CA GLY A 18 20.67 8.47 4.64
C GLY A 18 19.44 7.70 4.97
N PHE A 19 19.09 7.70 6.17
CA PHE A 19 17.89 7.00 6.49
C PHE A 19 16.71 7.85 6.26
N ALA A 20 16.31 7.91 5.09
CA ALA A 20 15.07 8.53 4.80
C ALA A 20 14.02 7.55 5.19
N TRP A 21 13.35 7.84 6.20
CA TRP A 21 12.18 7.09 6.56
C TRP A 21 11.09 7.53 5.63
N GLY A 22 11.04 6.96 4.46
CA GLY A 22 9.95 7.22 3.56
C GLY A 22 8.66 6.67 4.15
N GLN A 23 7.53 7.22 3.79
CA GLN A 23 6.25 6.66 4.16
C GLN A 23 6.15 5.27 3.58
N ALA A 24 5.61 4.34 4.35
CA ALA A 24 5.33 3.02 3.83
C ALA A 24 4.27 3.16 2.75
N LEU A 25 4.47 2.52 1.63
CA LEU A 25 3.53 2.48 0.52
C LEU A 25 3.43 1.05 0.03
N PRO A 26 2.37 0.69 -0.70
CA PRO A 26 2.26 -0.66 -1.25
C PRO A 26 3.46 -0.99 -2.14
N THR A 27 3.91 -2.23 -2.07
CA THR A 27 5.08 -2.69 -2.81
C THR A 27 4.80 -3.92 -3.64
N GLY A 28 5.48 -4.03 -4.76
CA GLY A 28 5.44 -5.23 -5.60
C GLY A 28 4.09 -5.52 -6.22
N GLY A 29 3.35 -4.50 -6.58
CA GLY A 29 2.04 -4.69 -7.18
C GLY A 29 2.11 -5.15 -8.62
N THR A 30 1.29 -6.15 -8.95
CA THR A 30 1.19 -6.70 -10.30
C THR A 30 -0.25 -7.03 -10.61
N TYR A 31 -0.76 -6.52 -11.72
CA TYR A 31 -2.07 -6.91 -12.20
C TYR A 31 -2.05 -8.37 -12.64
N VAL A 32 -2.91 -9.18 -12.05
CA VAL A 32 -3.06 -10.59 -12.44
C VAL A 32 -4.37 -10.82 -13.18
N ALA A 33 -5.27 -9.86 -13.14
CA ALA A 33 -6.50 -9.87 -13.95
C ALA A 33 -6.90 -8.42 -14.18
N GLY A 34 -7.50 -8.14 -15.32
CA GLY A 34 -7.80 -6.79 -15.72
C GLY A 34 -6.56 -6.06 -16.21
N SER A 35 -6.65 -4.76 -16.37
CA SER A 35 -5.55 -3.97 -16.88
C SER A 35 -5.49 -2.60 -16.22
N GLY A 36 -4.29 -2.11 -16.05
CA GLY A 36 -4.05 -0.81 -15.46
C GLY A 36 -2.57 -0.57 -15.25
N SER A 37 -2.25 0.55 -14.65
CA SER A 37 -0.87 0.91 -14.32
C SER A 37 -0.76 1.30 -12.86
N ILE A 38 0.41 1.07 -12.30
CA ILE A 38 0.72 1.39 -10.91
C ILE A 38 1.96 2.26 -10.91
N ASN A 39 1.82 3.47 -10.41
CA ASN A 39 2.91 4.44 -10.38
C ASN A 39 3.06 5.01 -8.98
N THR A 40 4.29 5.10 -8.52
CA THR A 40 4.59 5.72 -7.23
C THR A 40 5.47 6.93 -7.46
N THR A 41 5.04 8.06 -6.94
CA THR A 41 5.80 9.31 -7.01
C THR A 41 5.75 9.95 -5.63
N GLY A 42 6.91 10.12 -5.02
CA GLY A 42 6.98 10.67 -3.68
C GLY A 42 6.25 9.80 -2.67
N ALA A 43 5.32 10.37 -1.97
CA ALA A 43 4.53 9.68 -0.96
C ALA A 43 3.16 9.21 -1.47
N THR A 44 2.99 9.15 -2.79
CA THR A 44 1.72 8.78 -3.40
C THR A 44 1.88 7.64 -4.38
N THR A 45 1.04 6.63 -4.25
CA THR A 45 0.90 5.57 -5.26
C THR A 45 -0.43 5.76 -5.96
N THR A 46 -0.39 5.81 -7.27
CA THR A 46 -1.58 5.98 -8.10
C THR A 46 -1.78 4.72 -8.93
N ILE A 47 -2.97 4.18 -8.87
CA ILE A 47 -3.36 3.02 -9.66
C ILE A 47 -4.42 3.47 -10.66
N ASP A 48 -4.07 3.44 -11.93
CA ASP A 48 -5.00 3.81 -13.00
C ASP A 48 -5.48 2.53 -13.68
N GLN A 49 -6.71 2.15 -13.41
CA GLN A 49 -7.29 0.93 -13.96
C GLN A 49 -8.15 1.24 -15.17
N SER A 50 -7.84 0.58 -16.27
CA SER A 50 -8.57 0.78 -17.51
C SER A 50 -9.72 -0.19 -17.69
N SER A 51 -9.71 -1.30 -16.98
CA SER A 51 -10.80 -2.27 -17.04
C SER A 51 -11.79 -2.05 -15.90
N ALA A 52 -13.02 -2.54 -16.08
CA ALA A 52 -14.05 -2.38 -15.04
C ALA A 52 -13.69 -3.13 -13.76
N ARG A 53 -12.97 -4.22 -13.87
CA ARG A 53 -12.53 -5.02 -12.73
C ARG A 53 -11.06 -5.32 -12.87
N GLY A 54 -10.36 -5.33 -11.75
CA GLY A 54 -8.95 -5.68 -11.74
C GLY A 54 -8.58 -6.43 -10.48
N VAL A 55 -7.57 -7.26 -10.58
CA VAL A 55 -6.99 -7.96 -9.44
C VAL A 55 -5.51 -7.66 -9.44
N ILE A 56 -5.02 -7.15 -8.33
CA ILE A 56 -3.61 -6.85 -8.15
C ILE A 56 -3.09 -7.69 -6.99
N ASN A 57 -2.00 -8.40 -7.23
CA ASN A 57 -1.27 -9.03 -6.15
C ASN A 57 -0.17 -8.09 -5.69
N TRP A 58 -0.04 -7.94 -4.38
CA TRP A 58 0.95 -7.07 -3.75
C TRP A 58 1.87 -7.88 -2.88
N GLN A 59 3.13 -7.49 -2.80
CA GLN A 59 4.05 -8.05 -1.84
C GLN A 59 3.66 -7.55 -0.45
N GLY A 60 3.37 -6.30 -0.33
CA GLY A 60 2.88 -5.68 0.88
C GLY A 60 1.95 -4.52 0.56
N PHE A 61 0.99 -4.27 1.40
CA PHE A 61 0.08 -3.15 1.23
C PHE A 61 -0.11 -2.43 2.56
N SER A 62 0.67 -1.40 2.75
CA SER A 62 0.57 -0.50 3.92
C SER A 62 0.66 0.93 3.45
N ILE A 63 0.06 1.84 4.18
CA ILE A 63 0.14 3.26 3.88
C ILE A 63 0.56 3.95 5.17
N GLY A 64 1.76 4.52 5.19
CA GLY A 64 2.26 5.23 6.34
C GLY A 64 1.60 6.58 6.53
N ALA A 65 1.77 7.17 7.67
CA ALA A 65 1.25 8.50 7.94
C ALA A 65 1.84 9.49 6.94
N GLY A 66 1.00 10.27 6.31
CA GLY A 66 1.43 11.18 5.25
C GLY A 66 1.49 10.55 3.87
N GLY A 67 1.37 9.23 3.78
CA GLY A 67 1.30 8.55 2.49
C GLY A 67 -0.11 8.54 1.93
N SER A 68 -0.20 8.27 0.65
CA SER A 68 -1.49 8.30 -0.05
C SER A 68 -1.51 7.25 -1.14
N VAL A 69 -2.63 6.58 -1.28
CA VAL A 69 -2.87 5.65 -2.39
C VAL A 69 -4.18 6.04 -3.04
N GLN A 70 -4.15 6.21 -4.34
CA GLN A 70 -5.33 6.61 -5.11
C GLN A 70 -5.61 5.58 -6.20
N PHE A 71 -6.82 5.04 -6.17
CA PHE A 71 -7.32 4.16 -7.21
C PHE A 71 -8.24 4.94 -8.14
N ASN A 72 -7.85 5.03 -9.39
CA ASN A 72 -8.68 5.60 -10.43
C ASN A 72 -9.26 4.43 -11.21
N ASN A 73 -10.34 3.87 -10.68
CA ASN A 73 -10.98 2.69 -11.25
C ASN A 73 -12.43 2.96 -11.71
N GLY A 74 -12.73 4.24 -11.97
CA GLY A 74 -14.04 4.62 -12.48
C GLY A 74 -15.14 4.23 -11.53
N SER A 75 -16.17 3.57 -12.01
CA SER A 75 -17.22 3.00 -11.19
C SER A 75 -16.98 1.50 -11.00
N GLY A 76 -15.81 1.00 -11.34
CA GLY A 76 -15.47 -0.41 -11.26
C GLY A 76 -14.95 -0.83 -9.90
N ALA A 77 -14.24 -1.94 -9.88
CA ALA A 77 -13.73 -2.52 -8.64
C ALA A 77 -12.32 -3.06 -8.81
N THR A 78 -11.53 -2.92 -7.76
CA THR A 78 -10.17 -3.46 -7.71
C THR A 78 -10.03 -4.35 -6.49
N LEU A 79 -9.60 -5.58 -6.72
CA LEU A 79 -9.30 -6.51 -5.65
C LEU A 79 -7.79 -6.49 -5.43
N ASN A 80 -7.38 -6.16 -4.23
CA ASN A 80 -5.98 -6.08 -3.84
C ASN A 80 -5.70 -7.23 -2.88
N ARG A 81 -4.81 -8.12 -3.27
CA ARG A 81 -4.46 -9.30 -2.48
C ARG A 81 -3.01 -9.23 -2.08
N VAL A 82 -2.73 -9.31 -0.79
CA VAL A 82 -1.36 -9.32 -0.28
C VAL A 82 -0.87 -10.75 -0.23
N THR A 83 0.25 -11.00 -0.90
CA THR A 83 0.86 -12.33 -0.95
C THR A 83 2.08 -12.44 -0.05
N GLY A 84 2.59 -11.33 0.47
CA GLY A 84 3.70 -11.35 1.41
C GLY A 84 3.26 -11.69 2.83
N GLU A 85 4.17 -11.53 3.77
CA GLU A 85 3.95 -11.99 5.15
C GLU A 85 3.68 -10.87 6.14
N GLN A 86 3.59 -9.64 5.68
CA GLN A 86 3.37 -8.49 6.55
C GLN A 86 1.90 -8.10 6.61
N LEU A 87 1.47 -7.67 7.77
CA LEU A 87 0.12 -7.13 7.89
C LEU A 87 0.01 -5.80 7.13
N SER A 88 -1.19 -5.39 6.84
CA SER A 88 -1.45 -4.08 6.23
C SER A 88 -1.80 -3.07 7.32
N SER A 89 -1.00 -2.02 7.41
CA SER A 89 -1.24 -0.93 8.36
C SER A 89 -1.61 0.32 7.56
N LEU A 90 -2.86 0.74 7.68
CA LEU A 90 -3.36 1.88 6.94
C LEU A 90 -3.41 3.09 7.87
N GLN A 91 -2.38 3.90 7.82
CA GLN A 91 -2.25 5.10 8.64
C GLN A 91 -2.27 6.37 7.80
N GLY A 92 -2.27 6.25 6.52
CA GLY A 92 -2.37 7.36 5.59
C GLY A 92 -3.72 7.39 4.90
N HIS A 93 -3.74 7.96 3.71
CA HIS A 93 -4.98 8.13 2.95
C HIS A 93 -5.10 7.10 1.84
N LEU A 94 -6.28 6.47 1.77
CA LEU A 94 -6.63 5.62 0.65
C LEU A 94 -7.87 6.21 0.00
N GLY A 95 -7.75 6.57 -1.28
CA GLY A 95 -8.87 7.10 -2.05
C GLY A 95 -9.17 6.20 -3.24
N ALA A 96 -10.41 6.18 -3.67
CA ALA A 96 -10.81 5.47 -4.88
C ALA A 96 -12.04 6.12 -5.51
N THR A 97 -12.12 6.05 -6.82
CA THR A 97 -13.32 6.49 -7.51
C THR A 97 -14.41 5.42 -7.47
N GLY A 98 -14.04 4.16 -7.44
CA GLY A 98 -14.96 3.03 -7.39
C GLY A 98 -14.82 2.24 -6.11
N THR A 99 -14.88 0.93 -6.22
CA THR A 99 -14.84 -0.01 -5.09
C THR A 99 -13.45 -0.61 -4.93
N VAL A 100 -13.01 -0.78 -3.69
CA VAL A 100 -11.73 -1.40 -3.38
C VAL A 100 -11.94 -2.55 -2.40
N PHE A 101 -11.39 -3.70 -2.75
CA PHE A 101 -11.31 -4.83 -1.85
C PHE A 101 -9.84 -5.01 -1.46
N LEU A 102 -9.59 -5.24 -0.19
CA LEU A 102 -8.24 -5.50 0.32
C LEU A 102 -8.26 -6.81 1.10
N ILE A 103 -7.46 -7.77 0.65
CA ILE A 103 -7.35 -9.06 1.31
C ILE A 103 -5.92 -9.24 1.80
N ASN A 104 -5.76 -9.41 3.09
CA ASN A 104 -4.46 -9.71 3.67
C ASN A 104 -4.60 -10.74 4.81
N PRO A 105 -4.20 -11.99 4.58
CA PRO A 105 -4.29 -13.03 5.61
C PRO A 105 -3.49 -12.70 6.88
N ASN A 106 -2.52 -11.82 6.79
CA ASN A 106 -1.67 -11.46 7.92
C ASN A 106 -2.30 -10.43 8.85
N GLY A 107 -3.39 -9.82 8.41
CA GLY A 107 -4.10 -8.81 9.20
C GLY A 107 -4.18 -7.46 8.51
N ILE A 108 -5.19 -6.70 8.86
CA ILE A 108 -5.41 -5.34 8.35
C ILE A 108 -5.78 -4.46 9.53
N VAL A 109 -5.04 -3.38 9.71
CA VAL A 109 -5.28 -2.42 10.77
C VAL A 109 -5.43 -1.03 10.16
N VAL A 110 -6.49 -0.33 10.51
CA VAL A 110 -6.64 1.07 10.13
C VAL A 110 -6.29 1.88 11.38
N GLY A 111 -5.20 2.61 11.31
CA GLY A 111 -4.72 3.39 12.43
C GLY A 111 -5.50 4.68 12.64
N PRO A 112 -5.24 5.39 13.74
CA PRO A 112 -6.02 6.60 14.06
C PRO A 112 -5.88 7.72 13.04
N GLY A 113 -4.81 7.75 12.28
CA GLY A 113 -4.66 8.74 11.22
C GLY A 113 -5.09 8.24 9.86
N GLY A 114 -5.56 7.00 9.78
CA GLY A 114 -5.95 6.43 8.50
C GLY A 114 -7.29 6.92 8.03
N THR A 115 -7.38 7.22 6.74
CA THR A 115 -8.65 7.64 6.13
C THR A 115 -8.87 6.83 4.86
N VAL A 116 -10.10 6.44 4.65
CA VAL A 116 -10.51 5.71 3.45
C VAL A 116 -11.72 6.40 2.86
N VAL A 117 -11.60 6.87 1.63
CA VAL A 117 -12.67 7.55 0.92
C VAL A 117 -12.84 6.91 -0.45
N THR A 118 -13.98 6.30 -0.67
CA THR A 118 -14.25 5.61 -1.94
C THR A 118 -15.57 6.07 -2.51
N GLY A 119 -15.67 6.11 -3.82
CA GLY A 119 -16.92 6.40 -4.49
C GLY A 119 -17.88 5.21 -4.46
N GLY A 120 -17.35 4.01 -4.30
CA GLY A 120 -18.12 2.79 -4.11
C GLY A 120 -17.98 2.30 -2.68
N SER A 121 -17.49 1.09 -2.50
CA SER A 121 -17.33 0.46 -1.20
C SER A 121 -15.88 0.16 -0.91
N PHE A 122 -15.53 0.10 0.37
CA PHE A 122 -14.26 -0.46 0.82
C PHE A 122 -14.55 -1.71 1.65
N VAL A 123 -13.96 -2.82 1.25
CA VAL A 123 -14.16 -4.10 1.93
C VAL A 123 -12.79 -4.67 2.24
N SER A 124 -12.55 -5.02 3.49
CA SER A 124 -11.31 -5.65 3.88
C SER A 124 -11.56 -7.04 4.46
N SER A 125 -10.65 -7.96 4.20
CA SER A 125 -10.78 -9.33 4.67
C SER A 125 -9.40 -9.91 4.99
N THR A 126 -9.36 -10.71 6.05
CA THR A 126 -8.15 -11.46 6.38
C THR A 126 -8.24 -12.89 5.82
N ARG A 127 -9.27 -13.20 5.06
CA ARG A 127 -9.42 -14.52 4.45
C ARG A 127 -9.27 -14.42 2.95
N ASP A 128 -8.34 -15.18 2.44
CA ASP A 128 -8.18 -15.35 1.01
C ASP A 128 -8.83 -16.69 0.65
N ASN A 129 -9.93 -16.61 -0.05
CA ASN A 129 -10.67 -17.81 -0.39
C ASN A 129 -10.16 -18.47 -1.65
N HIS A 130 -9.43 -19.52 -1.45
CA HIS A 130 -9.17 -20.45 -2.53
C HIS A 130 -10.28 -21.50 -2.53
N GLY A 131 -11.47 -21.09 -2.92
CA GLY A 131 -12.55 -22.06 -3.13
C GLY A 131 -13.40 -22.41 -1.93
N GLY A 132 -13.54 -21.55 -0.98
CA GLY A 132 -14.40 -21.76 0.18
C GLY A 132 -15.34 -20.59 0.40
N GLU A 133 -16.08 -20.63 1.50
CA GLU A 133 -17.03 -19.59 1.81
C GLU A 133 -16.40 -18.24 2.04
N CYS A 134 -16.92 -17.25 1.38
CA CYS A 134 -16.49 -15.89 1.52
C CYS A 134 -17.28 -15.23 2.65
N LYS A 135 -16.63 -15.04 3.79
CA LYS A 135 -17.24 -14.23 4.84
C LYS A 135 -16.79 -12.79 4.64
N ARG A 136 -17.74 -11.97 4.38
CA ARG A 136 -17.50 -10.58 4.08
C ARG A 136 -17.52 -9.77 5.37
N HIS A 137 -16.44 -9.10 5.69
CA HIS A 137 -16.42 -8.13 6.77
C HIS A 137 -16.39 -6.77 6.13
N THR A 138 -17.46 -6.02 6.31
CA THR A 138 -17.56 -4.66 5.79
C THR A 138 -17.20 -3.71 6.92
N LEU A 139 -16.22 -2.87 6.68
CA LEU A 139 -15.92 -1.78 7.59
C LEU A 139 -16.60 -0.55 7.00
N ALA A 140 -17.53 -0.06 7.70
CA ALA A 140 -18.23 1.15 7.26
C ALA A 140 -17.43 2.38 7.59
#